data_9477a3dd4e5e05116a25d7026e5c43a8
#
_entry.id   9477a3dd4e5e05116a25d7026e5c43a8
#
_cell.length_a   1.000
_cell.length_b   1.000
_cell.length_c   1.000
_cell.angle_alpha   90.00
_cell.angle_beta   90.00
_cell.angle_gamma   90.00
#
_symmetry.space_group_name_H-M   'P 1'
#
loop_
_entity.id
_entity.type
_entity.pdbx_description
1 polymer ?
#
loop_
_entity_poly.entity_id
_entity_poly.type
_entity_poly.pdbx_seq_one_letter_code
_entity_poly.pdbx_strand_id
1 'polypeptide(L)'
;MSKYIDAATWINEQRETKSVFQNFNQMFNLESFEDAYLVQDALESIWAHKGEVVGFKLALTSKVMQEMFGVNTSFKGNLFSRTILKGDQFISLKNYGRLGVEFELAIEIGEDFGPNSNNLTVENCLHKVSAVYPAFELIDDRNADYPSVDLISQTADNSWNANTVLGTKSQNFSHLDFSINEVL
;
A
#
# COMPACT_ATOMS: atom_id res chain seq x y z
N MET A 1 14.37 -12.54 -19.56
CA MET A 1 13.61 -12.47 -18.28
C MET A 1 12.22 -11.96 -18.61
N SER A 2 11.21 -12.14 -17.75
CA SER A 2 9.88 -11.58 -18.06
C SER A 2 9.89 -10.06 -17.80
N LYS A 3 9.08 -9.31 -18.56
CA LYS A 3 8.94 -7.84 -18.39
C LYS A 3 8.67 -7.43 -16.92
N TYR A 4 8.00 -8.29 -16.15
CA TYR A 4 7.67 -8.04 -14.75
C TYR A 4 8.88 -8.12 -13.81
N ILE A 5 9.76 -9.11 -14.03
CA ILE A 5 11.01 -9.23 -13.27
C ILE A 5 11.95 -8.08 -13.61
N ASP A 6 12.03 -7.69 -14.88
CA ASP A 6 12.87 -6.59 -15.31
C ASP A 6 12.39 -5.25 -14.69
N ALA A 7 11.08 -5.01 -14.70
CA ALA A 7 10.46 -3.85 -14.03
C ALA A 7 10.70 -3.87 -12.51
N ALA A 8 10.49 -5.01 -11.85
CA ALA A 8 10.70 -5.14 -10.40
C ALA A 8 12.17 -4.92 -10.02
N THR A 9 13.11 -5.43 -10.79
CA THR A 9 14.54 -5.20 -10.58
C THR A 9 14.88 -3.72 -10.70
N TRP A 10 14.38 -3.07 -11.74
CA TRP A 10 14.58 -1.64 -11.95
C TRP A 10 13.98 -0.82 -10.79
N ILE A 11 12.75 -1.13 -10.35
CA ILE A 11 12.10 -0.46 -9.19
C ILE A 11 12.99 -0.58 -7.96
N ASN A 12 13.50 -1.79 -7.66
CA ASN A 12 14.37 -2.00 -6.51
C ASN A 12 15.62 -1.11 -6.58
N GLU A 13 16.29 -1.04 -7.73
CA GLU A 13 17.44 -0.18 -7.95
C GLU A 13 17.12 1.31 -7.75
N GLN A 14 15.96 1.77 -8.29
CA GLN A 14 15.52 3.15 -8.11
C GLN A 14 15.22 3.49 -6.64
N ARG A 15 14.67 2.55 -5.88
CA ARG A 15 14.43 2.71 -4.44
C ARG A 15 15.73 2.71 -3.64
N GLU A 16 16.67 1.82 -3.92
CA GLU A 16 17.97 1.78 -3.25
C GLU A 16 18.79 3.06 -3.47
N THR A 17 18.77 3.57 -4.69
CA THR A 17 19.46 4.81 -5.05
C THR A 17 18.68 6.07 -4.70
N LYS A 18 17.40 5.94 -4.28
CA LYS A 18 16.47 7.04 -4.01
C LYS A 18 16.33 7.98 -5.20
N SER A 19 16.40 7.44 -6.39
CA SER A 19 16.21 8.20 -7.62
C SER A 19 14.82 8.80 -7.67
N VAL A 20 14.69 10.01 -8.21
CA VAL A 20 13.39 10.66 -8.40
C VAL A 20 12.46 9.72 -9.16
N PHE A 21 11.23 9.58 -8.66
CA PHE A 21 10.22 8.73 -9.30
C PHE A 21 9.95 9.17 -10.74
N GLN A 22 9.86 8.22 -11.62
CA GLN A 22 9.51 8.40 -13.02
C GLN A 22 8.49 7.34 -13.43
N ASN A 23 7.57 7.69 -14.30
CA ASN A 23 6.69 6.71 -14.91
C ASN A 23 7.51 5.74 -15.75
N PHE A 24 7.25 4.45 -15.61
CA PHE A 24 8.00 3.38 -16.27
C PHE A 24 7.11 2.35 -16.97
N ASN A 25 5.79 2.54 -16.92
CA ASN A 25 4.84 1.65 -17.57
C ASN A 25 5.16 1.44 -19.05
N GLN A 26 5.48 2.49 -19.79
CA GLN A 26 5.86 2.39 -21.21
C GLN A 26 7.21 1.72 -21.42
N MET A 27 8.18 1.94 -20.52
CA MET A 27 9.51 1.33 -20.59
C MET A 27 9.45 -0.20 -20.54
N PHE A 28 8.53 -0.76 -19.76
CA PHE A 28 8.37 -2.20 -19.58
C PHE A 28 7.09 -2.76 -20.22
N ASN A 29 6.37 -1.97 -21.05
CA ASN A 29 5.11 -2.35 -21.68
C ASN A 29 4.08 -2.88 -20.66
N LEU A 30 3.89 -2.15 -19.55
CA LEU A 30 2.83 -2.42 -18.56
C LEU A 30 1.59 -1.66 -19.01
N GLU A 31 0.53 -2.38 -19.35
CA GLU A 31 -0.66 -1.81 -20.01
C GLU A 31 -1.90 -1.85 -19.11
N SER A 32 -1.83 -2.57 -17.98
CA SER A 32 -2.97 -2.76 -17.09
C SER A 32 -2.54 -2.81 -15.62
N PHE A 33 -3.53 -2.72 -14.71
CA PHE A 33 -3.28 -2.92 -13.28
C PHE A 33 -2.93 -4.37 -12.95
N GLU A 34 -3.37 -5.34 -13.75
CA GLU A 34 -2.94 -6.74 -13.65
C GLU A 34 -1.43 -6.85 -13.91
N ASP A 35 -0.91 -6.15 -14.93
CA ASP A 35 0.54 -6.07 -15.15
C ASP A 35 1.26 -5.47 -13.93
N ALA A 36 0.71 -4.41 -13.34
CA ALA A 36 1.29 -3.77 -12.15
C ALA A 36 1.33 -4.73 -10.95
N TYR A 37 0.29 -5.52 -10.74
CA TYR A 37 0.27 -6.53 -9.67
C TYR A 37 1.25 -7.68 -9.94
N LEU A 38 1.44 -8.11 -11.18
CA LEU A 38 2.48 -9.09 -11.51
C LEU A 38 3.90 -8.56 -11.27
N VAL A 39 4.10 -7.25 -11.36
CA VAL A 39 5.36 -6.62 -10.92
C VAL A 39 5.48 -6.65 -9.40
N GLN A 40 4.40 -6.38 -8.64
CA GLN A 40 4.41 -6.53 -7.18
C GLN A 40 4.75 -7.97 -6.76
N ASP A 41 4.19 -8.98 -7.44
CA ASP A 41 4.51 -10.40 -7.18
C ASP A 41 6.01 -10.68 -7.43
N ALA A 42 6.59 -10.10 -8.47
CA ALA A 42 8.03 -10.21 -8.72
C ALA A 42 8.87 -9.49 -7.64
N LEU A 43 8.39 -8.34 -7.13
CA LEU A 43 9.04 -7.62 -6.03
C LEU A 43 9.08 -8.42 -4.74
N GLU A 44 8.10 -9.28 -4.45
CA GLU A 44 8.11 -10.14 -3.25
C GLU A 44 9.38 -10.99 -3.18
N SER A 45 9.80 -11.56 -4.31
CA SER A 45 11.04 -12.34 -4.37
C SER A 45 12.28 -11.48 -4.16
N ILE A 46 12.33 -10.30 -4.76
CA ILE A 46 13.46 -9.36 -4.62
C ILE A 46 13.51 -8.81 -3.19
N TRP A 47 12.35 -8.55 -2.59
CA TRP A 47 12.22 -8.01 -1.25
C TRP A 47 12.04 -9.08 -0.16
N ALA A 48 12.43 -10.33 -0.40
CA ALA A 48 12.38 -11.41 0.59
C ALA A 48 13.04 -11.04 1.93
N HIS A 49 14.05 -10.14 1.90
CA HIS A 49 14.68 -9.58 3.10
C HIS A 49 13.71 -8.72 3.95
N LYS A 50 12.62 -8.21 3.39
CA LYS A 50 11.56 -7.48 4.10
C LYS A 50 10.56 -8.41 4.79
N GLY A 51 10.70 -9.72 4.63
CA GLY A 51 9.82 -10.74 5.20
C GLY A 51 8.67 -11.13 4.29
N GLU A 52 7.69 -11.83 4.84
CA GLU A 52 6.50 -12.28 4.13
C GLU A 52 5.49 -11.15 3.96
N VAL A 53 4.63 -11.22 2.94
CA VAL A 53 3.45 -10.35 2.81
C VAL A 53 2.44 -10.75 3.89
N VAL A 54 2.10 -9.80 4.75
CA VAL A 54 1.20 -10.01 5.90
C VAL A 54 -0.09 -9.20 5.81
N GLY A 55 -0.24 -8.42 4.75
CA GLY A 55 -1.41 -7.58 4.53
C GLY A 55 -1.25 -6.66 3.34
N PHE A 56 -2.18 -5.73 3.22
CA PHE A 56 -2.23 -4.79 2.10
C PHE A 56 -2.55 -3.38 2.61
N LYS A 57 -1.92 -2.38 2.01
CA LYS A 57 -2.38 -1.00 2.09
C LYS A 57 -3.30 -0.72 0.91
N LEU A 58 -4.19 0.25 1.04
CA LEU A 58 -5.09 0.69 -0.02
C LEU A 58 -4.80 2.14 -0.39
N ALA A 59 -4.54 2.40 -1.66
CA ALA A 59 -4.43 3.73 -2.21
C ALA A 59 -5.74 4.15 -2.89
N LEU A 60 -6.00 5.45 -2.96
CA LEU A 60 -7.18 6.07 -3.58
C LEU A 60 -8.51 5.52 -3.01
N THR A 61 -8.62 5.50 -1.69
CA THR A 61 -9.82 5.00 -1.00
C THR A 61 -11.00 5.97 -1.04
N SER A 62 -10.76 7.27 -1.22
CA SER A 62 -11.83 8.28 -1.28
C SER A 62 -12.30 8.54 -2.72
N LYS A 63 -13.61 8.83 -2.89
CA LYS A 63 -14.18 9.19 -4.19
C LYS A 63 -13.52 10.42 -4.80
N VAL A 64 -13.19 11.41 -3.98
CA VAL A 64 -12.52 12.64 -4.44
C VAL A 64 -11.18 12.33 -5.09
N MET A 65 -10.39 11.44 -4.47
CA MET A 65 -9.10 11.03 -5.05
C MET A 65 -9.29 10.18 -6.31
N GLN A 66 -10.27 9.28 -6.31
CA GLN A 66 -10.59 8.48 -7.51
C GLN A 66 -11.00 9.36 -8.68
N GLU A 67 -11.87 10.36 -8.47
CA GLU A 67 -12.28 11.33 -9.48
C GLU A 67 -11.10 12.16 -10.00
N MET A 68 -10.23 12.61 -9.10
CA MET A 68 -9.03 13.39 -9.46
C MET A 68 -8.11 12.61 -10.43
N PHE A 69 -7.98 11.30 -10.22
CA PHE A 69 -7.15 10.42 -11.06
C PHE A 69 -7.94 9.72 -12.19
N GLY A 70 -9.23 10.00 -12.33
CA GLY A 70 -10.07 9.43 -13.40
C GLY A 70 -10.30 7.92 -13.28
N VAL A 71 -10.28 7.39 -12.06
CA VAL A 71 -10.53 5.96 -11.75
C VAL A 71 -11.75 5.80 -10.85
N ASN A 72 -12.23 4.57 -10.70
CA ASN A 72 -13.41 4.26 -9.89
C ASN A 72 -13.15 3.13 -8.86
N THR A 73 -11.91 2.84 -8.58
CA THR A 73 -11.47 1.77 -7.68
C THR A 73 -10.24 2.19 -6.90
N SER A 74 -10.02 1.52 -5.78
CA SER A 74 -8.81 1.60 -4.98
C SER A 74 -7.76 0.61 -5.51
N PHE A 75 -6.50 0.85 -5.20
CA PHE A 75 -5.37 -0.01 -5.54
C PHE A 75 -4.68 -0.50 -4.28
N LYS A 76 -4.11 -1.71 -4.34
CA LYS A 76 -3.37 -2.26 -3.22
C LYS A 76 -1.86 -2.09 -3.39
N GLY A 77 -1.17 -2.04 -2.24
CA GLY A 77 0.26 -2.31 -2.11
C GLY A 77 0.48 -3.38 -1.05
N ASN A 78 1.53 -4.20 -1.19
CA ASN A 78 1.85 -5.26 -0.26
C ASN A 78 2.51 -4.70 1.01
N LEU A 79 2.12 -5.21 2.18
CA LEU A 79 2.74 -4.94 3.47
C LEU A 79 3.60 -6.13 3.88
N PHE A 80 4.88 -5.90 4.11
CA PHE A 80 5.84 -6.93 4.48
C PHE A 80 6.03 -6.97 6.00
N SER A 81 6.17 -8.17 6.57
CA SER A 81 6.20 -8.39 8.02
C SER A 81 7.28 -7.58 8.75
N ARG A 82 8.44 -7.35 8.13
CA ARG A 82 9.53 -6.57 8.73
C ARG A 82 9.43 -5.06 8.51
N THR A 83 8.48 -4.61 7.67
CA THR A 83 8.19 -3.18 7.48
C THR A 83 7.04 -2.69 8.36
N ILE A 84 6.41 -3.61 9.12
CA ILE A 84 5.41 -3.25 10.13
C ILE A 84 6.12 -2.91 11.44
N LEU A 85 6.05 -1.66 11.83
CA LEU A 85 6.62 -1.12 13.08
C LEU A 85 5.50 -0.96 14.11
N LYS A 86 5.84 -0.92 15.39
CA LYS A 86 4.85 -0.81 16.49
C LYS A 86 5.27 0.24 17.49
N GLY A 87 4.28 1.00 17.98
CA GLY A 87 4.48 2.04 19.00
C GLY A 87 5.34 3.20 18.49
N ASP A 88 5.95 3.93 19.40
CA ASP A 88 6.75 5.11 19.08
C ASP A 88 7.99 4.74 18.27
N GLN A 89 8.21 5.44 17.17
CA GLN A 89 9.32 5.19 16.23
C GLN A 89 10.12 6.46 15.95
N PHE A 90 11.41 6.29 15.82
CA PHE A 90 12.30 7.33 15.28
C PHE A 90 12.66 6.99 13.83
N ILE A 91 12.18 7.79 12.90
CA ILE A 91 12.37 7.57 11.46
C ILE A 91 13.45 8.50 10.94
N SER A 92 14.50 7.92 10.36
CA SER A 92 15.56 8.71 9.72
C SER A 92 15.16 9.12 8.32
N LEU A 93 14.99 10.42 8.07
CA LEU A 93 14.66 10.95 6.74
C LEU A 93 15.70 10.58 5.67
N LYS A 94 16.94 10.26 6.10
CA LYS A 94 18.00 9.82 5.17
C LYS A 94 17.68 8.50 4.46
N ASN A 95 16.73 7.73 4.98
CA ASN A 95 16.35 6.44 4.39
C ASN A 95 15.37 6.59 3.21
N TYR A 96 14.83 7.77 2.97
CA TYR A 96 13.78 8.05 1.98
C TYR A 96 14.29 9.06 0.94
N GLY A 97 13.79 8.96 -0.27
CA GLY A 97 13.93 10.00 -1.28
C GLY A 97 13.08 11.23 -0.91
N ARG A 98 11.81 11.01 -0.56
CA ARG A 98 10.91 11.98 0.10
C ARG A 98 9.90 11.22 0.93
N LEU A 99 9.98 11.36 2.25
CA LEU A 99 9.03 10.75 3.17
C LEU A 99 7.70 11.50 3.16
N GLY A 100 6.62 10.77 2.87
CA GLY A 100 5.26 11.17 3.19
C GLY A 100 4.74 10.36 4.38
N VAL A 101 3.82 10.96 5.15
CA VAL A 101 3.14 10.29 6.28
C VAL A 101 1.65 10.42 6.07
N GLU A 102 0.96 9.30 5.99
CA GLU A 102 -0.49 9.22 5.84
C GLU A 102 -1.12 8.69 7.12
N PHE A 103 -2.24 9.30 7.53
CA PHE A 103 -3.02 8.86 8.69
C PHE A 103 -3.97 7.76 8.24
N GLU A 104 -3.89 6.60 8.89
CA GLU A 104 -4.59 5.40 8.48
C GLU A 104 -5.28 4.69 9.63
N LEU A 105 -6.25 3.86 9.30
CA LEU A 105 -6.83 2.86 10.19
C LEU A 105 -6.44 1.47 9.67
N ALA A 106 -5.58 0.77 10.41
CA ALA A 106 -5.26 -0.61 10.09
C ALA A 106 -6.29 -1.56 10.70
N ILE A 107 -6.76 -2.51 9.90
CA ILE A 107 -7.77 -3.50 10.26
C ILE A 107 -7.13 -4.88 10.28
N GLU A 108 -7.19 -5.56 11.42
CA GLU A 108 -6.73 -6.95 11.54
C GLU A 108 -7.88 -7.90 11.22
N ILE A 109 -7.70 -8.71 10.18
CA ILE A 109 -8.67 -9.75 9.80
C ILE A 109 -8.41 -10.98 10.65
N GLY A 110 -9.42 -11.43 11.39
CA GLY A 110 -9.34 -12.58 12.29
C GLY A 110 -9.79 -13.92 11.68
N GLU A 111 -10.52 -13.86 10.58
CA GLU A 111 -11.03 -15.05 9.88
C GLU A 111 -10.93 -14.86 8.37
N ASP A 112 -10.58 -15.92 7.66
CA ASP A 112 -10.48 -15.91 6.21
C ASP A 112 -11.83 -15.60 5.54
N PHE A 113 -11.75 -14.85 4.44
CA PHE A 113 -12.84 -14.74 3.48
C PHE A 113 -12.74 -15.94 2.54
N GLY A 114 -13.70 -16.86 2.63
CA GLY A 114 -13.72 -18.07 1.78
C GLY A 114 -13.92 -17.72 0.29
N PRO A 115 -13.54 -18.62 -0.63
CA PRO A 115 -13.60 -18.40 -2.08
C PRO A 115 -15.02 -18.15 -2.61
N ASN A 116 -16.04 -18.50 -1.84
CA ASN A 116 -17.45 -18.30 -2.17
C ASN A 116 -18.09 -17.12 -1.41
N SER A 117 -17.30 -16.17 -0.93
CA SER A 117 -17.79 -14.96 -0.25
C SER A 117 -18.45 -14.00 -1.26
N ASN A 118 -19.43 -14.48 -2.04
CA ASN A 118 -20.13 -13.71 -3.06
C ASN A 118 -21.05 -12.62 -2.48
N ASN A 119 -21.13 -12.50 -1.15
CA ASN A 119 -22.01 -11.57 -0.47
C ASN A 119 -21.21 -10.75 0.57
N LEU A 120 -20.21 -10.04 0.10
CA LEU A 120 -19.41 -9.15 0.95
C LEU A 120 -20.22 -7.88 1.24
N THR A 121 -20.96 -7.88 2.32
CA THR A 121 -21.55 -6.67 2.91
C THR A 121 -20.62 -6.11 3.97
N VAL A 122 -20.74 -4.82 4.28
CA VAL A 122 -19.98 -4.19 5.38
C VAL A 122 -20.20 -4.96 6.69
N GLU A 123 -21.44 -5.35 6.98
CA GLU A 123 -21.77 -6.13 8.17
C GLU A 123 -21.05 -7.48 8.23
N ASN A 124 -21.07 -8.25 7.13
CA ASN A 124 -20.39 -9.55 7.06
C ASN A 124 -18.87 -9.40 7.17
N CYS A 125 -18.30 -8.31 6.65
CA CYS A 125 -16.88 -8.02 6.77
C CYS A 125 -16.51 -7.65 8.20
N LEU A 126 -17.30 -6.83 8.89
CA LEU A 126 -17.05 -6.41 10.26
C LEU A 126 -17.00 -7.58 11.25
N HIS A 127 -17.80 -8.64 11.04
CA HIS A 127 -17.75 -9.84 11.88
C HIS A 127 -16.42 -10.59 11.80
N LYS A 128 -15.63 -10.37 10.73
CA LYS A 128 -14.33 -11.00 10.53
C LYS A 128 -13.16 -10.15 11.02
N VAL A 129 -13.43 -8.94 11.48
CA VAL A 129 -12.42 -8.06 12.05
C VAL A 129 -12.12 -8.47 13.48
N SER A 130 -10.85 -8.75 13.79
CA SER A 130 -10.41 -9.11 15.16
C SER A 130 -9.91 -7.91 15.94
N ALA A 131 -9.42 -6.88 15.26
CA ALA A 131 -8.95 -5.66 15.90
C ALA A 131 -8.77 -4.52 14.88
N VAL A 132 -8.65 -3.31 15.43
CA VAL A 132 -8.28 -2.11 14.69
C VAL A 132 -7.11 -1.41 15.37
N TYR A 133 -6.33 -0.66 14.58
CA TYR A 133 -5.19 0.12 15.05
C TYR A 133 -5.21 1.50 14.40
N PRO A 134 -5.00 2.59 15.16
CA PRO A 134 -4.53 3.81 14.52
C PRO A 134 -3.17 3.51 13.90
N ALA A 135 -2.93 3.99 12.70
CA ALA A 135 -1.71 3.71 11.98
C ALA A 135 -1.17 4.93 11.23
N PHE A 136 0.12 4.90 10.96
CA PHE A 136 0.73 5.76 9.97
C PHE A 136 1.25 4.90 8.83
N GLU A 137 0.88 5.22 7.61
CA GLU A 137 1.63 4.75 6.46
C GLU A 137 2.78 5.72 6.18
N LEU A 138 3.98 5.17 6.01
CA LEU A 138 5.17 5.89 5.58
C LEU A 138 5.39 5.55 4.12
N ILE A 139 5.17 6.53 3.24
CA ILE A 139 5.40 6.39 1.82
C ILE A 139 6.73 7.02 1.42
N ASP A 140 7.39 6.47 0.42
CA ASP A 140 8.53 7.07 -0.25
C ASP A 140 8.18 7.35 -1.71
N ASP A 141 7.61 8.52 -1.96
CA ASP A 141 7.22 8.93 -3.30
C ASP A 141 8.39 9.41 -4.17
N ARG A 142 9.59 9.47 -3.57
CA ARG A 142 10.83 9.86 -4.23
C ARG A 142 10.71 11.12 -5.09
N ASN A 143 10.05 12.14 -4.56
CA ASN A 143 9.80 13.41 -5.25
C ASN A 143 8.99 13.28 -6.55
N ALA A 144 8.03 12.37 -6.60
CA ALA A 144 7.12 12.24 -7.71
C ALA A 144 6.41 13.57 -8.03
N ASP A 145 6.26 13.86 -9.31
CA ASP A 145 5.42 14.96 -9.79
C ASP A 145 3.97 14.48 -9.90
N TYR A 146 3.19 14.67 -8.84
CA TYR A 146 1.84 14.12 -8.70
C TYR A 146 0.90 14.35 -9.90
N PRO A 147 0.87 15.56 -10.53
CA PRO A 147 0.04 15.79 -11.71
C PRO A 147 0.37 14.91 -12.91
N SER A 148 1.60 14.39 -12.98
CA SER A 148 2.07 13.57 -14.10
C SER A 148 2.16 12.08 -13.80
N VAL A 149 1.83 11.65 -12.56
CA VAL A 149 1.96 10.25 -12.13
C VAL A 149 1.05 9.33 -12.95
N ASP A 150 1.65 8.31 -13.53
CA ASP A 150 0.93 7.17 -14.09
C ASP A 150 0.59 6.16 -13.00
N LEU A 151 -0.70 5.80 -12.88
CA LEU A 151 -1.17 4.92 -11.81
C LEU A 151 -0.70 3.47 -11.96
N ILE A 152 -0.41 3.00 -13.17
CA ILE A 152 0.14 1.65 -13.39
C ILE A 152 1.56 1.60 -12.82
N SER A 153 2.37 2.62 -13.11
CA SER A 153 3.72 2.76 -12.57
C SER A 153 3.71 2.89 -11.04
N GLN A 154 2.83 3.72 -10.48
CA GLN A 154 2.70 3.88 -9.03
C GLN A 154 2.27 2.57 -8.36
N THR A 155 1.26 1.89 -8.90
CA THR A 155 0.78 0.60 -8.36
C THR A 155 1.87 -0.46 -8.44
N ALA A 156 2.59 -0.56 -9.57
CA ALA A 156 3.69 -1.50 -9.75
C ALA A 156 4.83 -1.25 -8.74
N ASP A 157 5.08 0.02 -8.37
CA ASP A 157 6.02 0.41 -7.32
C ASP A 157 5.41 0.29 -5.91
N ASN A 158 4.60 -0.73 -5.71
CA ASN A 158 3.96 -1.06 -4.43
C ASN A 158 3.21 0.14 -3.81
N SER A 159 2.61 0.98 -4.64
CA SER A 159 1.93 2.23 -4.25
C SER A 159 2.76 3.08 -3.28
N TRP A 160 4.08 3.09 -3.48
CA TRP A 160 5.10 3.80 -2.69
C TRP A 160 5.22 3.40 -1.22
N ASN A 161 4.54 2.35 -0.77
CA ASN A 161 4.68 1.89 0.61
C ASN A 161 6.15 1.62 0.96
N ALA A 162 6.58 2.13 2.10
CA ALA A 162 7.89 1.89 2.67
C ALA A 162 7.79 1.19 4.03
N ASN A 163 7.00 1.74 4.96
CA ASN A 163 6.75 1.18 6.27
C ASN A 163 5.31 1.47 6.72
N THR A 164 4.85 0.72 7.71
CA THR A 164 3.59 1.01 8.42
C THR A 164 3.88 1.01 9.92
N VAL A 165 3.45 2.05 10.62
CA VAL A 165 3.59 2.14 12.07
C VAL A 165 2.22 1.92 12.70
N LEU A 166 2.08 0.84 13.47
CA LEU A 166 0.85 0.50 14.19
C LEU A 166 0.89 1.08 15.61
N GLY A 167 -0.16 1.80 15.96
CA GLY A 167 -0.40 2.25 17.33
C GLY A 167 -0.98 1.14 18.20
N THR A 168 -1.73 1.53 19.22
CA THR A 168 -2.30 0.59 20.20
C THR A 168 -3.45 -0.20 19.59
N LYS A 169 -3.38 -1.53 19.71
CA LYS A 169 -4.44 -2.46 19.30
C LYS A 169 -5.73 -2.20 20.08
N SER A 170 -6.86 -2.08 19.38
CA SER A 170 -8.20 -2.06 19.96
C SER A 170 -9.01 -3.26 19.46
N GLN A 171 -9.51 -4.08 20.41
CA GLN A 171 -10.44 -5.17 20.12
C GLN A 171 -11.89 -4.77 20.39
N ASN A 172 -12.09 -3.66 21.10
CA ASN A 172 -13.41 -3.09 21.33
C ASN A 172 -13.62 -1.87 20.42
N PHE A 173 -14.06 -2.13 19.22
CA PHE A 173 -14.28 -1.13 18.19
C PHE A 173 -15.76 -1.02 17.73
N SER A 174 -16.68 -1.73 18.40
CA SER A 174 -18.12 -1.71 18.06
C SER A 174 -18.78 -0.32 18.25
N HIS A 175 -18.12 0.56 19.00
CA HIS A 175 -18.55 1.94 19.21
C HIS A 175 -17.98 2.92 18.18
N LEU A 176 -17.08 2.48 17.30
CA LEU A 176 -16.49 3.34 16.28
C LEU A 176 -17.45 3.48 15.10
N ASP A 177 -17.70 4.70 14.70
CA ASP A 177 -18.40 5.01 13.48
C ASP A 177 -17.37 5.23 12.36
N PHE A 178 -17.19 4.22 11.53
CA PHE A 178 -16.23 4.27 10.41
C PHE A 178 -16.69 5.20 9.26
N SER A 179 -17.89 5.78 9.34
CA SER A 179 -18.34 6.78 8.36
C SER A 179 -17.88 8.21 8.71
N ILE A 180 -17.39 8.41 9.93
CA ILE A 180 -16.93 9.71 10.43
C ILE A 180 -15.43 9.61 10.67
N ASN A 181 -14.64 10.20 9.79
CA ASN A 181 -13.19 10.32 9.94
C ASN A 181 -12.84 11.77 10.27
N GLU A 182 -12.86 12.13 11.55
CA GLU A 182 -12.30 13.40 12.01
C GLU A 182 -10.87 13.17 12.52
N VAL A 183 -9.91 13.84 11.92
CA VAL A 183 -8.54 13.97 12.44
C VAL A 183 -8.50 15.28 13.22
N LEU A 184 -8.37 15.18 14.55
CA LEU A 184 -8.20 16.32 15.45
C LEU A 184 -6.73 16.73 15.58
#